data_a067d132268c9cbfee006f307813231f
#
_entry.id   a067d132268c9cbfee006f307813231f
#
_cell.length_a   1.000
_cell.length_b   1.000
_cell.length_c   1.000
_cell.angle_alpha   90.00
_cell.angle_beta   90.00
_cell.angle_gamma   90.00
#
_symmetry.space_group_name_H-M   'P 1'
#
loop_
_entity.id
_entity.type
_entity.pdbx_description
1 polymer ?
#
loop_
_entity_poly.entity_id
_entity_poly.type
_entity_poly.pdbx_seq_one_letter_code
_entity_poly.pdbx_strand_id
1 'polypeptide(L)'
;MSDKIIATASFHDEVSHVVVLGRMLAIRRIVPENAKIGAPTLVFLHEGLGCIGMWKDYPGVLAATAGCPALVYDRFGHGDSSSEDKDRDLSFFEIEAHRVLPALHSACGLSDVILVGHSDGGTIALLHAGRTPVRGVITEAAHVFVEPESLAGVKAAKQAWLDEGFRSRLERYHGDQTATMFGAWSKMWSASWFRNWNIEPSLNDIACPLLAIQGADDEYGTEAQIKAIVSGVRGPVYDMIVPSCGHVPHLQAREPVLERMTSFIRSLTY
;
A
#
# COMPACT_ATOMS: atom_id res chain seq x y z
N MET A 1 -26.33 14.28 2.07
CA MET A 1 -26.07 13.85 0.67
C MET A 1 -25.01 12.72 0.59
N SER A 2 -24.38 12.37 1.71
CA SER A 2 -23.29 11.38 1.81
C SER A 2 -23.73 9.93 1.57
N ASP A 3 -24.88 9.53 2.04
CA ASP A 3 -25.34 8.12 2.01
C ASP A 3 -25.65 7.54 0.62
N LYS A 4 -25.62 8.34 -0.43
CA LYS A 4 -25.98 7.90 -1.80
C LYS A 4 -24.79 7.41 -2.64
N ILE A 5 -23.54 7.67 -2.24
CA ILE A 5 -22.36 7.31 -3.08
C ILE A 5 -21.95 5.85 -2.88
N ILE A 6 -22.19 5.28 -1.69
CA ILE A 6 -21.74 3.92 -1.35
C ILE A 6 -22.75 2.84 -1.79
N ALA A 7 -23.99 3.18 -2.06
CA ALA A 7 -25.08 2.21 -2.23
C ALA A 7 -25.14 1.46 -3.56
N THR A 8 -24.25 1.72 -4.53
CA THR A 8 -24.31 1.09 -5.87
C THR A 8 -22.96 0.86 -6.53
N ALA A 9 -21.89 0.58 -5.77
CA ALA A 9 -20.61 0.19 -6.37
C ALA A 9 -20.71 -1.25 -6.91
N SER A 10 -21.10 -1.39 -8.18
CA SER A 10 -21.13 -2.69 -8.86
C SER A 10 -19.80 -2.92 -9.58
N PHE A 11 -19.17 -4.06 -9.29
CA PHE A 11 -17.92 -4.47 -9.91
C PHE A 11 -17.86 -6.00 -9.99
N HIS A 12 -17.18 -6.50 -11.01
CA HIS A 12 -16.78 -7.90 -11.09
C HIS A 12 -15.36 -8.02 -10.55
N ASP A 13 -15.10 -9.03 -9.73
CA ASP A 13 -13.78 -9.33 -9.23
C ASP A 13 -13.43 -10.81 -9.34
N GLU A 14 -12.14 -11.08 -9.55
CA GLU A 14 -11.58 -12.41 -9.70
C GLU A 14 -10.26 -12.52 -8.94
N VAL A 15 -10.13 -13.54 -8.10
CA VAL A 15 -8.87 -13.89 -7.45
C VAL A 15 -8.20 -15.01 -8.25
N SER A 16 -6.94 -14.82 -8.58
CA SER A 16 -6.13 -15.76 -9.35
C SER A 16 -4.66 -15.66 -8.94
N HIS A 17 -3.78 -16.42 -9.61
CA HIS A 17 -2.36 -16.36 -9.37
C HIS A 17 -1.62 -16.02 -10.67
N VAL A 18 -0.50 -15.34 -10.53
CA VAL A 18 0.40 -14.99 -11.62
C VAL A 18 1.85 -15.35 -11.26
N VAL A 19 2.62 -15.79 -12.26
CA VAL A 19 4.04 -16.08 -12.06
C VAL A 19 4.84 -14.78 -12.19
N VAL A 20 5.53 -14.42 -11.12
CA VAL A 20 6.43 -13.26 -11.05
C VAL A 20 7.79 -13.72 -10.55
N LEU A 21 8.84 -13.47 -11.33
CA LEU A 21 10.22 -13.91 -11.02
C LEU A 21 10.32 -15.42 -10.71
N GLY A 22 9.52 -16.25 -11.39
CA GLY A 22 9.50 -17.70 -11.22
C GLY A 22 8.70 -18.22 -10.02
N ARG A 23 7.94 -17.36 -9.32
CA ARG A 23 7.16 -17.67 -8.13
C ARG A 23 5.73 -17.16 -8.28
N MET A 24 4.81 -17.71 -7.50
CA MET A 24 3.39 -17.35 -7.59
C MET A 24 3.07 -16.16 -6.70
N LEU A 25 2.42 -15.15 -7.25
CA LEU A 25 1.73 -14.10 -6.49
C LEU A 25 0.21 -14.26 -6.64
N ALA A 26 -0.50 -14.19 -5.54
CA ALA A 26 -1.95 -14.04 -5.55
C ALA A 26 -2.32 -12.61 -5.98
N ILE A 27 -3.29 -12.52 -6.87
CA ILE A 27 -3.83 -11.24 -7.36
C ILE A 27 -5.35 -11.26 -7.32
N ARG A 28 -5.93 -10.08 -7.10
CA ARG A 28 -7.36 -9.82 -7.25
C ARG A 28 -7.54 -8.74 -8.31
N ARG A 29 -8.16 -9.10 -9.44
CA ARG A 29 -8.54 -8.14 -10.49
C ARG A 29 -9.94 -7.66 -10.23
N ILE A 30 -10.15 -6.36 -10.35
CA ILE A 30 -11.44 -5.71 -10.12
C ILE A 30 -11.75 -4.86 -11.33
N VAL A 31 -12.91 -5.11 -11.93
CA VAL A 31 -13.41 -4.33 -13.08
C VAL A 31 -14.78 -3.76 -12.72
N PRO A 32 -14.88 -2.46 -12.46
CA PRO A 32 -16.17 -1.84 -12.20
C PRO A 32 -17.03 -1.80 -13.46
N GLU A 33 -18.35 -1.92 -13.33
CA GLU A 33 -19.28 -1.88 -14.46
C GLU A 33 -19.20 -0.56 -15.24
N ASN A 34 -18.84 0.52 -14.57
CA ASN A 34 -18.65 1.84 -15.15
C ASN A 34 -17.19 2.13 -15.54
N ALA A 35 -16.35 1.09 -15.71
CA ALA A 35 -14.95 1.28 -16.10
C ALA A 35 -14.88 2.04 -17.44
N LYS A 36 -14.04 3.08 -17.48
CA LYS A 36 -13.85 3.89 -18.68
C LYS A 36 -12.78 3.27 -19.56
N ILE A 37 -13.02 3.30 -20.86
CA ILE A 37 -12.04 2.82 -21.84
C ILE A 37 -10.78 3.67 -21.75
N GLY A 38 -9.61 3.02 -21.59
CA GLY A 38 -8.32 3.70 -21.45
C GLY A 38 -8.06 4.30 -20.08
N ALA A 39 -8.89 4.01 -19.07
CA ALA A 39 -8.61 4.40 -17.70
C ALA A 39 -7.38 3.65 -17.15
N PRO A 40 -6.55 4.29 -16.32
CA PRO A 40 -5.42 3.63 -15.67
C PRO A 40 -5.90 2.55 -14.71
N THR A 41 -5.05 1.55 -14.46
CA THR A 41 -5.31 0.55 -13.43
C THR A 41 -4.82 1.06 -12.07
N LEU A 42 -5.67 1.00 -11.04
CA LEU A 42 -5.29 1.24 -9.66
C LEU A 42 -4.57 0.00 -9.12
N VAL A 43 -3.29 0.11 -8.76
CA VAL A 43 -2.53 -0.99 -8.20
C VAL A 43 -2.38 -0.78 -6.70
N PHE A 44 -2.93 -1.71 -5.90
CA PHE A 44 -2.94 -1.64 -4.45
C PHE A 44 -1.79 -2.42 -3.84
N LEU A 45 -0.99 -1.74 -3.01
CA LEU A 45 0.17 -2.27 -2.29
C LEU A 45 -0.14 -2.25 -0.79
N HIS A 46 -0.27 -3.41 -0.17
CA HIS A 46 -0.66 -3.55 1.22
C HIS A 46 0.46 -3.19 2.22
N GLU A 47 0.10 -2.96 3.47
CA GLU A 47 1.00 -2.68 4.59
C GLU A 47 1.83 -3.90 5.02
N GLY A 48 2.71 -3.74 6.03
CA GLY A 48 3.71 -4.73 6.44
C GLY A 48 3.15 -6.09 6.87
N LEU A 49 1.94 -6.13 7.41
CA LEU A 49 1.25 -7.35 7.85
C LEU A 49 -0.02 -7.62 7.02
N GLY A 50 -0.18 -6.90 5.91
CA GLY A 50 -1.38 -6.91 5.08
C GLY A 50 -1.43 -7.99 4.01
N CYS A 51 -2.57 -8.03 3.36
CA CYS A 51 -2.83 -8.87 2.18
C CYS A 51 -4.07 -8.37 1.43
N ILE A 52 -4.40 -9.01 0.30
CA ILE A 52 -5.63 -8.73 -0.48
C ILE A 52 -6.87 -8.67 0.43
N GLY A 53 -7.03 -9.65 1.32
CA GLY A 53 -8.21 -9.75 2.17
C GLY A 53 -8.35 -8.64 3.20
N MET A 54 -7.25 -8.00 3.61
CA MET A 54 -7.26 -6.95 4.62
C MET A 54 -7.72 -5.60 4.09
N TRP A 55 -7.65 -5.36 2.79
CA TRP A 55 -8.26 -4.20 2.13
C TRP A 55 -9.79 -4.21 2.14
N LYS A 56 -10.41 -5.36 2.46
CA LYS A 56 -11.87 -5.56 2.45
C LYS A 56 -12.47 -5.25 1.06
N ASP A 57 -13.53 -4.46 1.05
CA ASP A 57 -14.20 -3.99 -0.16
C ASP A 57 -13.65 -2.67 -0.72
N TYR A 58 -12.69 -2.04 0.02
CA TYR A 58 -12.23 -0.70 -0.31
C TYR A 58 -11.70 -0.55 -1.75
N PRO A 59 -10.86 -1.50 -2.28
CA PRO A 59 -10.40 -1.41 -3.65
C PRO A 59 -11.52 -1.41 -4.69
N GLY A 60 -12.56 -2.23 -4.47
CA GLY A 60 -13.72 -2.30 -5.36
C GLY A 60 -14.54 -1.02 -5.33
N VAL A 61 -14.74 -0.45 -4.14
CA VAL A 61 -15.48 0.80 -3.99
C VAL A 61 -14.71 1.97 -4.61
N LEU A 62 -13.39 2.07 -4.39
CA LEU A 62 -12.58 3.12 -5.01
C LEU A 62 -12.53 2.96 -6.53
N ALA A 63 -12.37 1.73 -7.04
CA ALA A 63 -12.40 1.42 -8.47
C ALA A 63 -13.71 1.87 -9.12
N ALA A 64 -14.85 1.50 -8.54
CA ALA A 64 -16.17 1.88 -9.04
C ALA A 64 -16.41 3.40 -8.96
N THR A 65 -16.01 4.03 -7.84
CA THR A 65 -16.19 5.47 -7.67
C THR A 65 -15.32 6.26 -8.64
N ALA A 66 -14.10 5.80 -8.91
CA ALA A 66 -13.19 6.45 -9.86
C ALA A 66 -13.46 6.08 -11.33
N GLY A 67 -14.16 4.97 -11.60
CA GLY A 67 -14.35 4.43 -12.95
C GLY A 67 -13.10 3.81 -13.54
N CYS A 68 -12.20 3.30 -12.69
CA CYS A 68 -10.92 2.70 -13.05
C CYS A 68 -10.87 1.22 -12.66
N PRO A 69 -10.29 0.32 -13.49
CA PRO A 69 -10.00 -1.03 -13.03
C PRO A 69 -8.98 -1.02 -11.88
N ALA A 70 -8.94 -2.09 -11.10
CA ALA A 70 -7.95 -2.22 -10.03
C ALA A 70 -7.30 -3.61 -10.00
N LEU A 71 -6.07 -3.64 -9.52
CA LEU A 71 -5.31 -4.84 -9.18
C LEU A 71 -4.87 -4.73 -7.72
N VAL A 72 -5.19 -5.73 -6.93
CA VAL A 72 -4.65 -5.90 -5.57
C VAL A 72 -3.80 -7.17 -5.58
N TYR A 73 -2.67 -7.20 -4.90
CA TYR A 73 -1.84 -8.40 -4.85
C TYR A 73 -1.28 -8.65 -3.45
N ASP A 74 -0.99 -9.91 -3.16
CA ASP A 74 -0.24 -10.30 -1.98
C ASP A 74 1.25 -10.33 -2.33
N ARG A 75 2.09 -9.59 -1.56
CA ARG A 75 3.54 -9.70 -1.70
C ARG A 75 4.03 -11.11 -1.35
N PHE A 76 5.23 -11.47 -1.75
CA PHE A 76 5.84 -12.73 -1.32
C PHE A 76 5.85 -12.85 0.21
N GLY A 77 5.52 -14.02 0.73
CA GLY A 77 5.39 -14.27 2.16
C GLY A 77 4.08 -13.81 2.80
N HIS A 78 3.12 -13.29 2.01
CA HIS A 78 1.84 -12.78 2.52
C HIS A 78 0.66 -13.48 1.82
N GLY A 79 -0.46 -13.58 2.54
CA GLY A 79 -1.71 -14.13 2.00
C GLY A 79 -1.52 -15.47 1.33
N ASP A 80 -2.01 -15.58 0.10
CA ASP A 80 -1.94 -16.80 -0.72
C ASP A 80 -0.76 -16.79 -1.72
N SER A 81 0.19 -15.86 -1.60
CA SER A 81 1.41 -15.83 -2.40
C SER A 81 2.45 -16.83 -1.92
N SER A 82 3.42 -17.16 -2.78
CA SER A 82 4.57 -17.99 -2.42
C SER A 82 5.32 -17.42 -1.22
N SER A 83 5.85 -18.29 -0.37
CA SER A 83 6.60 -17.91 0.82
C SER A 83 7.80 -17.01 0.50
N GLU A 84 8.22 -16.18 1.42
CA GLU A 84 9.44 -15.38 1.29
C GLU A 84 10.68 -16.28 1.37
N ASP A 85 11.63 -16.15 0.43
CA ASP A 85 12.76 -17.07 0.33
C ASP A 85 13.95 -16.70 1.21
N LYS A 86 14.02 -15.43 1.63
CA LYS A 86 15.21 -14.88 2.29
C LYS A 86 14.81 -13.96 3.43
N ASP A 87 15.70 -13.88 4.43
CA ASP A 87 15.63 -12.82 5.43
C ASP A 87 15.66 -11.45 4.74
N ARG A 88 14.85 -10.52 5.24
CA ARG A 88 14.83 -9.13 4.78
C ARG A 88 16.10 -8.42 5.23
N ASP A 89 16.65 -7.60 4.35
CA ASP A 89 17.79 -6.71 4.59
C ASP A 89 17.47 -5.27 4.16
N LEU A 90 18.47 -4.39 4.15
CA LEU A 90 18.30 -2.98 3.72
C LEU A 90 17.77 -2.82 2.31
N SER A 91 17.93 -3.82 1.43
CA SER A 91 17.47 -3.78 0.05
C SER A 91 16.02 -4.23 -0.13
N PHE A 92 15.33 -4.65 0.93
CA PHE A 92 13.98 -5.21 0.83
C PHE A 92 13.01 -4.31 0.06
N PHE A 93 12.86 -3.05 0.45
CA PHE A 93 11.96 -2.12 -0.22
C PHE A 93 12.39 -1.82 -1.66
N GLU A 94 13.69 -1.73 -1.92
CA GLU A 94 14.26 -1.53 -3.25
C GLU A 94 13.98 -2.73 -4.17
N ILE A 95 14.09 -3.96 -3.65
CA ILE A 95 13.77 -5.19 -4.39
C ILE A 95 12.28 -5.23 -4.74
N GLU A 96 11.40 -4.96 -3.77
CA GLU A 96 9.96 -4.89 -4.01
C GLU A 96 9.63 -3.84 -5.07
N ALA A 97 10.17 -2.62 -4.93
CA ALA A 97 9.88 -1.50 -5.81
C ALA A 97 10.45 -1.65 -7.22
N HIS A 98 11.67 -2.20 -7.36
CA HIS A 98 12.41 -2.14 -8.64
C HIS A 98 12.56 -3.48 -9.33
N ARG A 99 12.17 -4.59 -8.70
CA ARG A 99 12.21 -5.91 -9.31
C ARG A 99 10.86 -6.62 -9.28
N VAL A 100 10.21 -6.68 -8.12
CA VAL A 100 8.94 -7.42 -7.98
C VAL A 100 7.81 -6.67 -8.66
N LEU A 101 7.60 -5.39 -8.33
CA LEU A 101 6.50 -4.60 -8.88
C LEU A 101 6.56 -4.44 -10.41
N PRO A 102 7.72 -4.13 -11.04
CA PRO A 102 7.82 -4.12 -12.51
C PRO A 102 7.52 -5.47 -13.15
N ALA A 103 7.98 -6.57 -12.53
CA ALA A 103 7.72 -7.91 -13.04
C ALA A 103 6.22 -8.28 -12.91
N LEU A 104 5.55 -7.84 -11.83
CA LEU A 104 4.09 -7.96 -11.68
C LEU A 104 3.35 -7.16 -12.76
N HIS A 105 3.75 -5.90 -13.01
CA HIS A 105 3.16 -5.09 -14.07
C HIS A 105 3.27 -5.79 -15.43
N SER A 106 4.46 -6.31 -15.76
CA SER A 106 4.68 -7.05 -17.02
C SER A 106 3.82 -8.31 -17.10
N ALA A 107 3.80 -9.13 -16.03
CA ALA A 107 3.03 -10.37 -15.98
C ALA A 107 1.51 -10.14 -16.06
N CYS A 108 1.03 -8.98 -15.59
CA CYS A 108 -0.38 -8.59 -15.63
C CYS A 108 -0.76 -7.73 -16.84
N GLY A 109 0.20 -7.36 -17.71
CA GLY A 109 -0.04 -6.52 -18.88
C GLY A 109 -0.41 -5.06 -18.51
N LEU A 110 0.13 -4.54 -17.40
CA LEU A 110 -0.15 -3.18 -16.92
C LEU A 110 0.89 -2.21 -17.47
N SER A 111 0.45 -1.16 -18.15
CA SER A 111 1.31 -0.11 -18.72
C SER A 111 0.99 1.28 -18.21
N ASP A 112 -0.23 1.51 -17.74
CA ASP A 112 -0.72 2.79 -17.26
C ASP A 112 -1.38 2.59 -15.89
N VAL A 113 -0.69 3.00 -14.83
CA VAL A 113 -1.07 2.69 -13.47
C VAL A 113 -1.07 3.91 -12.57
N ILE A 114 -1.97 3.90 -11.57
CA ILE A 114 -1.91 4.73 -10.38
C ILE A 114 -1.64 3.78 -9.21
N LEU A 115 -0.57 4.02 -8.46
CA LEU A 115 -0.23 3.22 -7.29
C LEU A 115 -1.00 3.71 -6.07
N VAL A 116 -1.56 2.79 -5.30
CA VAL A 116 -2.25 3.06 -4.02
C VAL A 116 -1.56 2.23 -2.96
N GLY A 117 -0.69 2.83 -2.17
CA GLY A 117 0.15 2.13 -1.21
C GLY A 117 -0.15 2.52 0.23
N HIS A 118 -0.29 1.52 1.10
CA HIS A 118 -0.45 1.71 2.53
C HIS A 118 0.82 1.27 3.28
N SER A 119 1.33 2.12 4.17
CA SER A 119 2.49 1.84 5.05
C SER A 119 3.70 1.33 4.25
N ASP A 120 4.21 0.11 4.47
CA ASP A 120 5.26 -0.52 3.64
C ASP A 120 4.95 -0.43 2.14
N GLY A 121 3.66 -0.65 1.76
CA GLY A 121 3.22 -0.51 0.38
C GLY A 121 3.32 0.91 -0.16
N GLY A 122 3.12 1.91 0.69
CA GLY A 122 3.33 3.32 0.37
C GLY A 122 4.82 3.63 0.10
N THR A 123 5.70 3.11 0.94
CA THR A 123 7.16 3.19 0.75
C THR A 123 7.59 2.57 -0.59
N ILE A 124 7.07 1.37 -0.90
CA ILE A 124 7.35 0.69 -2.18
C ILE A 124 6.84 1.52 -3.36
N ALA A 125 5.65 2.10 -3.26
CA ALA A 125 5.08 2.93 -4.30
C ALA A 125 5.92 4.19 -4.58
N LEU A 126 6.41 4.87 -3.52
CA LEU A 126 7.32 6.03 -3.63
C LEU A 126 8.63 5.65 -4.35
N LEU A 127 9.30 4.60 -3.88
CA LEU A 127 10.54 4.14 -4.52
C LEU A 127 10.33 3.75 -5.99
N HIS A 128 9.24 3.03 -6.30
CA HIS A 128 8.93 2.65 -7.67
C HIS A 128 8.73 3.86 -8.58
N ALA A 129 7.95 4.85 -8.14
CA ALA A 129 7.64 6.05 -8.91
C ALA A 129 8.87 6.94 -9.15
N GLY A 130 9.90 6.85 -8.31
CA GLY A 130 11.18 7.55 -8.52
C GLY A 130 11.99 7.02 -9.70
N ARG A 131 11.75 5.77 -10.15
CA ARG A 131 12.51 5.15 -11.25
C ARG A 131 11.67 4.68 -12.42
N THR A 132 10.37 4.47 -12.21
CA THR A 132 9.46 3.96 -13.24
C THR A 132 8.32 4.95 -13.43
N PRO A 133 8.05 5.42 -14.64
CA PRO A 133 6.93 6.31 -14.89
C PRO A 133 5.60 5.64 -14.50
N VAL A 134 4.82 6.35 -13.71
CA VAL A 134 3.43 6.00 -13.35
C VAL A 134 2.56 7.24 -13.51
N ARG A 135 1.24 7.06 -13.68
CA ARG A 135 0.33 8.19 -13.83
C ARG A 135 0.21 9.02 -12.57
N GLY A 136 0.29 8.39 -11.41
CA GLY A 136 0.26 9.04 -10.11
C GLY A 136 0.46 8.06 -8.97
N VAL A 137 0.65 8.60 -7.77
CA VAL A 137 0.82 7.82 -6.54
C VAL A 137 -0.12 8.35 -5.47
N ILE A 138 -0.75 7.44 -4.74
CA ILE A 138 -1.46 7.71 -3.50
C ILE A 138 -0.76 6.91 -2.40
N THR A 139 -0.37 7.57 -1.33
CA THR A 139 0.16 6.90 -0.14
C THR A 139 -0.73 7.14 1.07
N GLU A 140 -0.91 6.11 1.89
CA GLU A 140 -1.50 6.20 3.21
C GLU A 140 -0.44 5.76 4.22
N ALA A 141 -0.16 6.58 5.21
CA ALA A 141 0.72 6.26 6.34
C ALA A 141 2.09 5.69 5.90
N ALA A 142 2.65 6.20 4.78
CA ALA A 142 3.93 5.73 4.24
C ALA A 142 5.09 6.19 5.11
N HIS A 143 6.12 5.33 5.21
CA HIS A 143 7.36 5.66 5.90
C HIS A 143 8.46 5.99 4.90
N VAL A 144 9.20 7.04 5.17
CA VAL A 144 10.39 7.45 4.37
C VAL A 144 11.67 7.43 5.20
N PHE A 145 11.55 7.32 6.51
CA PHE A 145 12.63 7.06 7.48
C PHE A 145 12.10 6.38 8.73
N VAL A 146 13.01 5.89 9.58
CA VAL A 146 12.67 5.31 10.88
C VAL A 146 12.64 6.39 11.93
N GLU A 147 11.55 6.45 12.71
CA GLU A 147 11.40 7.35 13.86
C GLU A 147 11.05 6.58 15.15
N PRO A 148 11.13 7.21 16.33
CA PRO A 148 10.83 6.54 17.60
C PRO A 148 9.44 5.91 17.63
N GLU A 149 8.44 6.54 17.01
CA GLU A 149 7.06 6.08 16.91
C GLU A 149 6.96 4.77 16.11
N SER A 150 7.68 4.67 14.98
CA SER A 150 7.76 3.43 14.19
C SER A 150 8.27 2.27 15.04
N LEU A 151 9.35 2.50 15.82
CA LEU A 151 9.91 1.50 16.70
C LEU A 151 8.98 1.15 17.87
N ALA A 152 8.27 2.13 18.41
CA ALA A 152 7.29 1.93 19.47
C ALA A 152 6.10 1.10 18.99
N GLY A 153 5.56 1.41 17.79
CA GLY A 153 4.49 0.66 17.15
C GLY A 153 4.87 -0.80 16.89
N VAL A 154 6.08 -1.03 16.33
CA VAL A 154 6.58 -2.41 16.12
C VAL A 154 6.77 -3.15 17.45
N LYS A 155 7.26 -2.48 18.49
CA LYS A 155 7.38 -3.07 19.84
C LYS A 155 6.01 -3.44 20.40
N ALA A 156 5.01 -2.59 20.24
CA ALA A 156 3.63 -2.87 20.65
C ALA A 156 3.03 -4.06 19.88
N ALA A 157 3.26 -4.13 18.56
CA ALA A 157 2.85 -5.27 17.75
C ALA A 157 3.52 -6.58 18.20
N LYS A 158 4.81 -6.55 18.53
CA LYS A 158 5.52 -7.73 19.11
C LYS A 158 4.95 -8.15 20.46
N GLN A 159 4.52 -7.20 21.28
CA GLN A 159 3.84 -7.53 22.52
C GLN A 159 2.45 -8.13 22.26
N ALA A 160 1.69 -7.56 21.32
CA ALA A 160 0.39 -8.09 20.91
C ALA A 160 0.50 -9.50 20.29
N TRP A 161 1.62 -9.83 19.65
CA TRP A 161 1.88 -11.17 19.11
C TRP A 161 1.87 -12.28 20.17
N LEU A 162 2.12 -11.95 21.44
CA LEU A 162 2.03 -12.90 22.54
C LEU A 162 0.55 -13.26 22.86
N ASP A 163 -0.39 -12.44 22.45
CA ASP A 163 -1.81 -12.70 22.57
C ASP A 163 -2.30 -13.62 21.43
N GLU A 164 -2.91 -14.74 21.79
CA GLU A 164 -3.40 -15.74 20.84
C GLU A 164 -4.48 -15.17 19.90
N GLY A 165 -5.32 -14.27 20.41
CA GLY A 165 -6.37 -13.65 19.62
C GLY A 165 -5.82 -12.74 18.52
N PHE A 166 -4.68 -12.06 18.76
CA PHE A 166 -3.99 -11.28 17.73
C PHE A 166 -3.43 -12.18 16.63
N ARG A 167 -2.73 -13.27 17.01
CA ARG A 167 -2.18 -14.25 16.04
C ARG A 167 -3.28 -14.87 15.21
N SER A 168 -4.34 -15.38 15.82
CA SER A 168 -5.46 -16.02 15.13
C SER A 168 -6.20 -15.07 14.16
N ARG A 169 -6.19 -13.74 14.42
CA ARG A 169 -6.69 -12.78 13.45
C ARG A 169 -5.83 -12.70 12.18
N LEU A 170 -4.50 -12.74 12.31
CA LEU A 170 -3.58 -12.77 11.18
C LEU A 170 -3.59 -14.12 10.45
N GLU A 171 -3.67 -15.23 11.19
CA GLU A 171 -3.74 -16.59 10.62
C GLU A 171 -4.93 -16.79 9.66
N ARG A 172 -6.05 -16.10 9.89
CA ARG A 172 -7.19 -16.11 8.96
C ARG A 172 -6.85 -15.56 7.57
N TYR A 173 -5.80 -14.76 7.45
CA TYR A 173 -5.40 -14.10 6.22
C TYR A 173 -4.13 -14.69 5.60
N HIS A 174 -3.23 -15.25 6.42
CA HIS A 174 -1.91 -15.66 5.98
C HIS A 174 -1.66 -17.17 6.18
N GLY A 175 -2.60 -17.88 6.84
CA GLY A 175 -2.47 -19.32 7.09
C GLY A 175 -1.13 -19.67 7.75
N ASP A 176 -0.48 -20.70 7.24
CA ASP A 176 0.80 -21.22 7.77
C ASP A 176 1.97 -20.23 7.64
N GLN A 177 1.85 -19.21 6.79
CA GLN A 177 2.90 -18.19 6.60
C GLN A 177 2.91 -17.12 7.71
N THR A 178 1.88 -17.06 8.55
CA THR A 178 1.66 -15.98 9.54
C THR A 178 2.87 -15.74 10.43
N ALA A 179 3.43 -16.79 11.02
CA ALA A 179 4.57 -16.67 11.94
C ALA A 179 5.84 -16.19 11.22
N THR A 180 6.11 -16.71 10.01
CA THR A 180 7.26 -16.32 9.19
C THR A 180 7.13 -14.87 8.74
N MET A 181 5.97 -14.49 8.23
CA MET A 181 5.65 -13.13 7.77
C MET A 181 5.81 -12.11 8.90
N PHE A 182 5.16 -12.34 10.06
CA PHE A 182 5.28 -11.46 11.21
C PHE A 182 6.71 -11.37 11.72
N GLY A 183 7.42 -12.51 11.76
CA GLY A 183 8.83 -12.58 12.17
C GLY A 183 9.73 -11.76 11.23
N ALA A 184 9.59 -11.90 9.92
CA ALA A 184 10.38 -11.16 8.93
C ALA A 184 10.16 -9.65 9.05
N TRP A 185 8.90 -9.20 9.11
CA TRP A 185 8.56 -7.79 9.28
C TRP A 185 9.10 -7.23 10.59
N SER A 186 8.77 -7.86 11.73
CA SER A 186 9.15 -7.33 13.04
C SER A 186 10.65 -7.37 13.30
N LYS A 187 11.37 -8.39 12.76
CA LYS A 187 12.83 -8.51 12.81
C LYS A 187 13.50 -7.35 12.06
N MET A 188 13.05 -7.08 10.83
CA MET A 188 13.59 -5.99 10.00
C MET A 188 13.40 -4.63 10.70
N TRP A 189 12.17 -4.27 11.04
CA TRP A 189 11.87 -2.98 11.64
C TRP A 189 12.53 -2.77 13.03
N SER A 190 12.81 -3.85 13.78
CA SER A 190 13.50 -3.78 15.08
C SER A 190 15.02 -3.85 14.98
N ALA A 191 15.58 -4.11 13.81
CA ALA A 191 17.00 -4.37 13.64
C ALA A 191 17.84 -3.09 13.82
N SER A 192 18.99 -3.22 14.47
CA SER A 192 19.90 -2.09 14.66
C SER A 192 20.42 -1.53 13.32
N TRP A 193 20.62 -2.39 12.33
CA TRP A 193 21.06 -1.99 11.00
C TRP A 193 19.98 -1.24 10.20
N PHE A 194 18.68 -1.34 10.57
CA PHE A 194 17.59 -0.64 9.93
C PHE A 194 17.30 0.75 10.55
N ARG A 195 17.84 1.06 11.71
CA ARG A 195 17.54 2.31 12.44
C ARG A 195 17.83 3.59 11.68
N ASN A 196 18.80 3.55 10.77
CA ASN A 196 19.19 4.70 9.96
C ASN A 196 18.67 4.60 8.52
N TRP A 197 17.72 3.68 8.29
CA TRP A 197 17.07 3.56 6.98
C TRP A 197 16.30 4.84 6.66
N ASN A 198 16.54 5.36 5.46
CA ASN A 198 15.98 6.62 5.01
C ASN A 198 15.95 6.64 3.48
N ILE A 199 14.78 6.96 2.89
CA ILE A 199 14.58 7.10 1.45
C ILE A 199 14.28 8.53 1.01
N GLU A 200 14.37 9.54 1.89
CA GLU A 200 14.14 10.94 1.53
C GLU A 200 14.95 11.38 0.31
N PRO A 201 16.23 10.97 0.13
CA PRO A 201 17.00 11.33 -1.06
C PRO A 201 16.36 10.86 -2.38
N SER A 202 15.59 9.76 -2.36
CA SER A 202 14.92 9.21 -3.54
C SER A 202 13.61 9.95 -3.89
N LEU A 203 13.06 10.76 -2.99
CA LEU A 203 11.79 11.45 -3.23
C LEU A 203 11.88 12.48 -4.35
N ASN A 204 13.05 13.13 -4.52
CA ASN A 204 13.27 14.11 -5.56
C ASN A 204 13.20 13.54 -6.99
N ASP A 205 13.30 12.22 -7.14
CA ASP A 205 13.17 11.55 -8.44
C ASP A 205 11.72 11.37 -8.86
N ILE A 206 10.74 11.55 -7.94
CA ILE A 206 9.31 11.42 -8.21
C ILE A 206 8.81 12.68 -8.93
N ALA A 207 8.42 12.51 -10.19
CA ALA A 207 7.93 13.60 -11.04
C ALA A 207 6.42 13.55 -11.31
N CYS A 208 5.77 12.40 -11.07
CA CYS A 208 4.32 12.24 -11.22
C CYS A 208 3.55 12.92 -10.09
N PRO A 209 2.26 13.25 -10.30
CA PRO A 209 1.39 13.72 -9.22
C PRO A 209 1.30 12.72 -8.08
N LEU A 210 1.30 13.23 -6.84
CA LEU A 210 1.26 12.43 -5.61
C LEU A 210 0.24 12.99 -4.62
N LEU A 211 -0.54 12.09 -4.00
CA LEU A 211 -1.40 12.38 -2.86
C LEU A 211 -0.87 11.60 -1.65
N ALA A 212 -0.41 12.30 -0.62
CA ALA A 212 0.00 11.72 0.65
C ALA A 212 -1.12 11.87 1.69
N ILE A 213 -1.48 10.78 2.38
CA ILE A 213 -2.51 10.75 3.41
C ILE A 213 -1.89 10.20 4.69
N GLN A 214 -2.15 10.87 5.83
CA GLN A 214 -1.64 10.46 7.14
C GLN A 214 -2.74 10.64 8.19
N GLY A 215 -2.92 9.68 9.08
CA GLY A 215 -3.73 9.86 10.27
C GLY A 215 -3.03 10.77 11.28
N ALA A 216 -3.75 11.68 11.91
CA ALA A 216 -3.16 12.58 12.92
C ALA A 216 -2.73 11.84 14.20
N ASP A 217 -3.36 10.70 14.48
CA ASP A 217 -3.10 9.87 15.67
C ASP A 217 -2.41 8.54 15.27
N ASP A 218 -1.65 8.56 14.17
CA ASP A 218 -0.95 7.36 13.67
C ASP A 218 0.11 6.90 14.67
N GLU A 219 -0.04 5.66 15.13
CA GLU A 219 0.81 5.05 16.15
C GLU A 219 2.15 4.49 15.62
N TYR A 220 2.36 4.51 14.29
CA TYR A 220 3.59 4.05 13.64
C TYR A 220 4.41 5.18 13.03
N GLY A 221 3.81 6.33 12.72
CA GLY A 221 4.48 7.43 12.07
C GLY A 221 3.87 8.79 12.38
N THR A 222 4.72 9.81 12.61
CA THR A 222 4.25 11.17 12.88
C THR A 222 3.98 11.95 11.59
N GLU A 223 3.44 13.16 11.70
CA GLU A 223 3.35 14.09 10.58
C GLU A 223 4.71 14.41 9.92
N ALA A 224 5.84 14.04 10.55
CA ALA A 224 7.15 14.22 9.96
C ALA A 224 7.31 13.41 8.67
N GLN A 225 6.68 12.23 8.59
CA GLN A 225 6.69 11.38 7.38
C GLN A 225 6.05 12.13 6.20
N ILE A 226 4.82 12.61 6.37
CA ILE A 226 4.11 13.31 5.29
C ILE A 226 4.77 14.63 4.93
N LYS A 227 5.33 15.37 5.91
CA LYS A 227 6.08 16.60 5.67
C LYS A 227 7.34 16.34 4.84
N ALA A 228 8.06 15.26 5.11
CA ALA A 228 9.22 14.85 4.32
C ALA A 228 8.81 14.48 2.87
N ILE A 229 7.73 13.71 2.70
CA ILE A 229 7.20 13.37 1.37
C ILE A 229 6.85 14.64 0.59
N VAL A 230 6.07 15.55 1.18
CA VAL A 230 5.63 16.79 0.55
C VAL A 230 6.81 17.68 0.16
N SER A 231 7.83 17.74 1.02
CA SER A 231 9.00 18.59 0.78
C SER A 231 10.01 17.97 -0.20
N GLY A 232 10.04 16.63 -0.29
CA GLY A 232 11.04 15.91 -1.09
C GLY A 232 10.61 15.65 -2.54
N VAL A 233 9.31 15.49 -2.81
CA VAL A 233 8.78 15.16 -4.14
C VAL A 233 8.88 16.36 -5.09
N ARG A 234 9.40 16.11 -6.30
CA ARG A 234 9.55 17.16 -7.34
C ARG A 234 8.26 17.44 -8.10
N GLY A 235 7.41 16.42 -8.26
CA GLY A 235 6.12 16.52 -8.96
C GLY A 235 5.06 17.29 -8.18
N PRO A 236 3.88 17.50 -8.76
CA PRO A 236 2.75 18.05 -8.02
C PRO A 236 2.39 17.15 -6.84
N VAL A 237 2.42 17.68 -5.62
CA VAL A 237 2.13 16.95 -4.41
C VAL A 237 0.98 17.59 -3.66
N TYR A 238 0.11 16.74 -3.13
CA TYR A 238 -1.03 17.08 -2.29
C TYR A 238 -0.97 16.27 -1.01
N ASP A 239 -1.43 16.83 0.08
CA ASP A 239 -1.48 16.14 1.37
C ASP A 239 -2.87 16.13 1.98
N MET A 240 -3.06 15.23 2.92
CA MET A 240 -4.25 15.14 3.77
C MET A 240 -3.87 14.57 5.13
N ILE A 241 -3.94 15.40 6.17
CA ILE A 241 -3.90 14.92 7.56
C ILE A 241 -5.33 14.65 8.00
N VAL A 242 -5.60 13.43 8.44
CA VAL A 242 -6.95 12.98 8.84
C VAL A 242 -7.09 13.06 10.36
N PRO A 243 -7.92 13.96 10.88
CA PRO A 243 -8.12 14.11 12.34
C PRO A 243 -8.71 12.83 12.97
N SER A 244 -8.29 12.52 14.21
CA SER A 244 -8.78 11.37 14.99
C SER A 244 -8.69 10.05 14.23
N CYS A 245 -7.63 9.87 13.47
CA CYS A 245 -7.36 8.71 12.62
C CYS A 245 -5.96 8.18 12.91
N GLY A 246 -5.84 6.88 13.09
CA GLY A 246 -4.57 6.18 13.28
C GLY A 246 -3.96 5.72 11.95
N HIS A 247 -3.30 4.55 11.98
CA HIS A 247 -2.47 4.02 10.88
C HIS A 247 -3.24 3.52 9.65
N VAL A 248 -4.57 3.37 9.70
CA VAL A 248 -5.36 2.77 8.61
C VAL A 248 -6.46 3.72 8.12
N PRO A 249 -6.10 4.83 7.42
CA PRO A 249 -7.06 5.88 7.04
C PRO A 249 -8.24 5.37 6.22
N HIS A 250 -8.03 4.49 5.24
CA HIS A 250 -9.11 3.95 4.39
C HIS A 250 -10.18 3.14 5.14
N LEU A 251 -9.90 2.68 6.37
CA LEU A 251 -10.89 2.00 7.22
C LEU A 251 -11.41 2.91 8.33
N GLN A 252 -10.53 3.70 8.96
CA GLN A 252 -10.87 4.49 10.14
C GLN A 252 -11.58 5.82 9.79
N ALA A 253 -11.30 6.36 8.61
CA ALA A 253 -11.89 7.58 8.07
C ALA A 253 -12.33 7.39 6.61
N ARG A 254 -13.07 6.30 6.39
CA ARG A 254 -13.37 5.76 5.06
C ARG A 254 -13.92 6.80 4.08
N GLU A 255 -14.96 7.52 4.45
CA GLU A 255 -15.67 8.43 3.55
C GLU A 255 -14.80 9.61 3.08
N PRO A 256 -14.19 10.42 3.96
CA PRO A 256 -13.36 11.52 3.52
C PRO A 256 -12.11 11.07 2.75
N VAL A 257 -11.53 9.92 3.10
CA VAL A 257 -10.38 9.35 2.37
C VAL A 257 -10.79 8.88 0.98
N LEU A 258 -11.92 8.18 0.85
CA LEU A 258 -12.48 7.74 -0.43
C LEU A 258 -12.76 8.93 -1.36
N GLU A 259 -13.39 9.98 -0.83
CA GLU A 259 -13.70 11.21 -1.57
C GLU A 259 -12.41 11.87 -2.08
N ARG A 260 -11.40 12.01 -1.21
CA ARG A 260 -10.11 12.63 -1.54
C ARG A 260 -9.36 11.84 -2.60
N MET A 261 -9.23 10.51 -2.43
CA MET A 261 -8.60 9.63 -3.42
C MET A 261 -9.35 9.66 -4.76
N THR A 262 -10.68 9.58 -4.74
CA THR A 262 -11.50 9.65 -5.96
C THR A 262 -11.28 10.97 -6.71
N SER A 263 -11.29 12.09 -5.99
CA SER A 263 -11.06 13.42 -6.58
C SER A 263 -9.67 13.49 -7.23
N PHE A 264 -8.64 12.99 -6.53
CA PHE A 264 -7.28 12.95 -7.05
C PHE A 264 -7.19 12.08 -8.31
N ILE A 265 -7.69 10.84 -8.28
CA ILE A 265 -7.68 9.93 -9.44
C ILE A 265 -8.37 10.59 -10.64
N ARG A 266 -9.55 11.18 -10.43
CA ARG A 266 -10.30 11.86 -11.50
C ARG A 266 -9.52 13.03 -12.10
N SER A 267 -8.74 13.76 -11.33
CA SER A 267 -7.91 14.86 -11.85
C SER A 267 -6.77 14.38 -12.78
N LEU A 268 -6.42 13.09 -12.71
CA LEU A 268 -5.41 12.46 -13.56
C LEU A 268 -5.99 11.76 -14.79
N THR A 269 -7.30 11.57 -14.83
CA THR A 269 -7.97 10.75 -15.83
C THR A 269 -8.86 11.55 -16.80
N TYR A 270 -9.08 12.85 -16.52
CA TYR A 270 -10.01 13.72 -17.32
C TYR A 270 -9.43 15.09 -17.64
#